data_ea5a4661291b8211b0136f4552b23690
#
_entry.id   ea5a4661291b8211b0136f4552b23690
#
_cell.length_a   1.000
_cell.length_b   1.000
_cell.length_c   1.000
_cell.angle_alpha   90.00
_cell.angle_beta   90.00
_cell.angle_gamma   90.00
#
_symmetry.space_group_name_H-M   'P 1'
#
loop_
_entity.id
_entity.type
_entity.pdbx_description
1 polymer ?
#
loop_
_entity_poly.entity_id
_entity_poly.type
_entity_poly.pdbx_seq_one_letter_code
_entity_poly.pdbx_strand_id
1 'polypeptide(L)'
;MKNIISLISKLKRKDKNFNKYLRRNSTLSESEIVQLSYDFQSGEYIKRYNPELVRKNLTPVIDEINKTTNIKTLLDFGSGELTSFSYVLEKLFKSDIKFYACDISFNRLFLGSLLLEKKKLLNSSINLFCNDFDKLPFFDNSIDVIITNHSIEPNKSNAEKIILELYRVARKKLILQEPNYDIACESGKKRMMSNNYVVNLSQILKKNGFQFEIIKTKYNFNDLNPSSLYVIKKNTRVKKNCKFICTESMKNLSHVKNFYFSKETGIVYPILNNITIFNKKFFFFKKSI
;
A
#
# COMPACT_ATOMS: atom_id res chain seq x y z
N MET A 1 -6.21 18.42 -19.26
CA MET A 1 -4.76 18.15 -19.22
C MET A 1 -3.89 19.41 -19.21
N LYS A 2 -4.03 20.37 -20.15
CA LYS A 2 -3.22 21.61 -20.16
C LYS A 2 -3.23 22.40 -18.84
N ASN A 3 -4.37 22.47 -18.14
CA ASN A 3 -4.48 23.14 -16.83
C ASN A 3 -3.69 22.45 -15.71
N ILE A 4 -3.62 21.13 -15.71
CA ILE A 4 -2.89 20.36 -14.69
C ILE A 4 -1.38 20.52 -14.85
N ILE A 5 -0.87 20.48 -16.08
CA ILE A 5 0.57 20.66 -16.36
C ILE A 5 1.02 22.09 -15.99
N SER A 6 0.23 23.12 -16.37
CA SER A 6 0.47 24.52 -15.96
C SER A 6 0.41 24.68 -14.44
N LEU A 7 -0.47 23.95 -13.77
CA LEU A 7 -0.64 23.95 -12.34
C LEU A 7 0.57 23.32 -11.64
N ILE A 8 1.01 22.15 -12.09
CA ILE A 8 2.18 21.44 -11.59
C ILE A 8 3.44 22.31 -11.71
N SER A 9 3.62 23.01 -12.85
CA SER A 9 4.77 23.90 -13.05
C SER A 9 4.78 25.12 -12.12
N LYS A 10 3.60 25.65 -11.79
CA LYS A 10 3.45 26.76 -10.83
C LYS A 10 3.67 26.30 -9.38
N LEU A 11 3.34 25.07 -9.05
CA LEU A 11 3.43 24.51 -7.70
C LEU A 11 4.85 24.03 -7.36
N LYS A 12 5.63 23.55 -8.34
CA LYS A 12 7.07 23.27 -8.16
C LYS A 12 7.87 24.49 -7.63
N ARG A 13 7.34 25.69 -7.78
CA ARG A 13 7.98 26.94 -7.32
C ARG A 13 7.54 27.42 -5.94
N LYS A 14 6.57 26.76 -5.28
CA LYS A 14 6.02 27.23 -4.00
C LYS A 14 5.77 26.03 -3.08
N ASP A 15 6.68 25.65 -2.26
CA ASP A 15 6.65 24.61 -1.20
C ASP A 15 5.33 24.46 -0.39
N LYS A 16 4.17 24.56 -1.03
CA LYS A 16 2.87 24.48 -0.38
C LYS A 16 2.29 23.08 -0.54
N ASN A 17 1.69 22.61 0.51
CA ASN A 17 1.01 21.32 0.63
C ASN A 17 0.09 21.05 -0.59
N PHE A 18 0.62 20.31 -1.58
CA PHE A 18 -0.01 20.08 -2.88
C PHE A 18 -1.36 19.37 -2.74
N ASN A 19 -1.47 18.44 -1.80
CA ASN A 19 -2.70 17.75 -1.48
C ASN A 19 -3.81 18.74 -1.06
N LYS A 20 -3.49 19.66 -0.14
CA LYS A 20 -4.44 20.70 0.32
C LYS A 20 -4.86 21.64 -0.80
N TYR A 21 -3.94 21.92 -1.72
CA TYR A 21 -4.23 22.75 -2.90
C TYR A 21 -5.20 22.01 -3.84
N LEU A 22 -4.96 20.74 -4.17
CA LEU A 22 -5.83 19.95 -5.04
C LEU A 22 -7.24 19.83 -4.46
N ARG A 23 -7.38 19.56 -3.17
CA ARG A 23 -8.70 19.49 -2.49
C ARG A 23 -9.53 20.75 -2.62
N ARG A 24 -8.89 21.93 -2.67
CA ARG A 24 -9.57 23.21 -2.74
C ARG A 24 -9.86 23.70 -4.14
N ASN A 25 -9.09 23.26 -5.13
CA ASN A 25 -9.04 23.87 -6.45
C ASN A 25 -9.25 22.86 -7.60
N SER A 26 -9.70 21.63 -7.32
CA SER A 26 -9.99 20.65 -8.36
C SER A 26 -11.28 19.88 -8.07
N THR A 27 -11.84 19.28 -9.12
CA THR A 27 -12.99 18.35 -9.07
C THR A 27 -12.55 16.89 -9.03
N LEU A 28 -11.29 16.64 -8.69
CA LEU A 28 -10.74 15.30 -8.62
C LEU A 28 -11.33 14.50 -7.45
N SER A 29 -11.49 13.22 -7.66
CA SER A 29 -11.84 12.29 -6.59
C SER A 29 -10.72 12.20 -5.54
N GLU A 30 -11.05 11.75 -4.35
CA GLU A 30 -10.09 11.61 -3.25
C GLU A 30 -8.89 10.72 -3.64
N SER A 31 -9.14 9.60 -4.34
CA SER A 31 -8.07 8.70 -4.78
C SER A 31 -7.15 9.36 -5.83
N GLU A 32 -7.69 10.20 -6.72
CA GLU A 32 -6.90 10.97 -7.69
C GLU A 32 -6.03 12.02 -7.01
N ILE A 33 -6.57 12.69 -6.00
CA ILE A 33 -5.82 13.66 -5.20
C ILE A 33 -4.67 12.97 -4.47
N VAL A 34 -4.92 11.82 -3.87
CA VAL A 34 -3.91 11.01 -3.19
C VAL A 34 -2.83 10.58 -4.19
N GLN A 35 -3.23 9.97 -5.32
CA GLN A 35 -2.30 9.54 -6.37
C GLN A 35 -1.39 10.67 -6.84
N LEU A 36 -1.97 11.79 -7.28
CA LEU A 36 -1.21 12.93 -7.80
C LEU A 36 -0.29 13.54 -6.73
N SER A 37 -0.75 13.58 -5.47
CA SER A 37 0.06 14.09 -4.37
C SER A 37 1.31 13.24 -4.15
N TYR A 38 1.18 11.93 -4.22
CA TYR A 38 2.30 11.01 -4.06
C TYR A 38 3.19 10.91 -5.31
N ASP A 39 2.62 10.99 -6.51
CA ASP A 39 3.42 11.12 -7.74
C ASP A 39 4.29 12.38 -7.71
N PHE A 40 3.76 13.49 -7.20
CA PHE A 40 4.51 14.73 -7.05
C PHE A 40 5.63 14.65 -6.01
N GLN A 41 5.47 13.84 -4.96
CA GLN A 41 6.44 13.61 -3.90
C GLN A 41 7.44 12.48 -4.22
N SER A 42 7.35 11.85 -5.38
CA SER A 42 8.22 10.71 -5.74
C SER A 42 9.69 11.06 -5.67
N GLY A 43 10.48 10.22 -5.03
CA GLY A 43 11.91 10.38 -4.78
C GLY A 43 12.26 11.03 -3.43
N GLU A 44 11.30 11.64 -2.73
CA GLU A 44 11.59 12.31 -1.46
C GLU A 44 11.89 11.33 -0.31
N TYR A 45 11.26 10.16 -0.30
CA TYR A 45 11.50 9.15 0.72
C TYR A 45 12.85 8.47 0.52
N ILE A 46 13.26 8.18 -0.72
CA ILE A 46 14.59 7.63 -1.03
C ILE A 46 15.69 8.62 -0.65
N LYS A 47 15.52 9.93 -0.94
CA LYS A 47 16.49 10.95 -0.53
C LYS A 47 16.69 11.04 0.98
N ARG A 48 15.62 10.82 1.74
CA ARG A 48 15.63 10.87 3.21
C ARG A 48 15.79 9.50 3.85
N TYR A 49 16.08 8.48 3.05
CA TYR A 49 16.17 7.11 3.56
C TYR A 49 17.27 6.97 4.61
N ASN A 50 16.84 6.57 5.80
CA ASN A 50 17.71 6.27 6.93
C ASN A 50 17.45 4.81 7.37
N PRO A 51 18.37 3.87 7.06
CA PRO A 51 18.20 2.45 7.38
C PRO A 51 17.98 2.17 8.87
N GLU A 52 18.62 2.94 9.74
CA GLU A 52 18.48 2.75 11.18
C GLU A 52 17.09 3.14 11.69
N LEU A 53 16.56 4.27 11.22
CA LEU A 53 15.20 4.68 11.55
C LEU A 53 14.17 3.68 11.00
N VAL A 54 14.34 3.22 9.77
CA VAL A 54 13.49 2.18 9.17
C VAL A 54 13.53 0.91 10.03
N ARG A 55 14.72 0.45 10.42
CA ARG A 55 14.89 -0.70 11.30
C ARG A 55 14.16 -0.52 12.63
N LYS A 56 14.37 0.60 13.33
CA LYS A 56 13.73 0.88 14.63
C LYS A 56 12.20 0.86 14.53
N ASN A 57 11.66 1.43 13.46
CA ASN A 57 10.21 1.49 13.26
C ASN A 57 9.59 0.15 12.85
N LEU A 58 10.27 -0.64 12.03
CA LEU A 58 9.71 -1.87 11.49
C LEU A 58 10.06 -3.13 12.28
N THR A 59 10.98 -3.06 13.25
CA THR A 59 11.25 -4.23 14.10
C THR A 59 9.98 -4.82 14.71
N PRO A 60 9.04 -4.04 15.30
CA PRO A 60 7.80 -4.60 15.82
C PRO A 60 6.92 -5.29 14.76
N VAL A 61 6.94 -4.80 13.51
CA VAL A 61 6.23 -5.43 12.38
C VAL A 61 6.86 -6.80 12.06
N ILE A 62 8.21 -6.86 11.99
CA ILE A 62 8.94 -8.10 11.75
C ILE A 62 8.67 -9.11 12.87
N ASP A 63 8.67 -8.66 14.13
CA ASP A 63 8.37 -9.52 15.28
C ASP A 63 6.95 -10.13 15.17
N GLU A 64 5.96 -9.32 14.75
CA GLU A 64 4.60 -9.81 14.53
C GLU A 64 4.49 -10.76 13.31
N ILE A 65 5.26 -10.53 12.26
CA ILE A 65 5.33 -11.47 11.13
C ILE A 65 5.91 -12.80 11.61
N ASN A 66 7.01 -12.78 12.36
CA ASN A 66 7.71 -13.99 12.84
C ASN A 66 6.86 -14.85 13.81
N LYS A 67 5.91 -14.24 14.53
CA LYS A 67 4.92 -14.98 15.34
C LYS A 67 3.91 -15.78 14.49
N THR A 68 3.89 -15.58 13.17
CA THR A 68 2.97 -16.28 12.28
C THR A 68 3.66 -17.46 11.61
N THR A 69 3.22 -18.68 11.91
CA THR A 69 3.82 -19.89 11.36
C THR A 69 3.46 -20.14 9.89
N ASN A 70 4.38 -20.79 9.15
CA ASN A 70 4.13 -21.27 7.77
C ASN A 70 3.61 -20.19 6.81
N ILE A 71 4.26 -19.02 6.81
CA ILE A 71 3.98 -17.96 5.85
C ILE A 71 4.56 -18.36 4.50
N LYS A 72 3.75 -18.24 3.43
CA LYS A 72 4.15 -18.45 2.04
C LYS A 72 3.91 -17.23 1.17
N THR A 73 3.10 -16.29 1.64
CA THR A 73 2.75 -15.07 0.90
C THR A 73 2.67 -13.88 1.83
N LEU A 74 3.29 -12.76 1.43
CA LEU A 74 3.25 -11.49 2.15
C LEU A 74 2.95 -10.35 1.17
N LEU A 75 2.03 -9.47 1.54
CA LEU A 75 1.73 -8.24 0.81
C LEU A 75 2.08 -7.02 1.67
N ASP A 76 2.90 -6.12 1.15
CA ASP A 76 3.06 -4.75 1.66
C ASP A 76 2.14 -3.83 0.86
N PHE A 77 1.13 -3.29 1.52
CA PHE A 77 0.11 -2.45 0.93
C PHE A 77 0.40 -0.96 1.15
N GLY A 78 0.45 -0.18 0.06
CA GLY A 78 0.86 1.22 0.09
C GLY A 78 2.37 1.37 0.32
N SER A 79 3.15 0.54 -0.36
CA SER A 79 4.61 0.37 -0.15
C SER A 79 5.44 1.60 -0.53
N GLY A 80 4.85 2.56 -1.25
CA GLY A 80 5.51 3.78 -1.70
C GLY A 80 6.79 3.50 -2.50
N GLU A 81 7.89 4.08 -2.04
CA GLU A 81 9.22 3.94 -2.65
C GLU A 81 9.98 2.71 -2.14
N LEU A 82 9.27 1.71 -1.63
CA LEU A 82 9.80 0.41 -1.16
C LEU A 82 10.90 0.52 -0.09
N THR A 83 11.06 1.67 0.55
CA THR A 83 12.09 1.88 1.59
C THR A 83 11.86 0.99 2.80
N SER A 84 10.62 0.92 3.29
CA SER A 84 10.19 0.02 4.37
C SER A 84 10.21 -1.44 3.91
N PHE A 85 9.68 -1.71 2.71
CA PHE A 85 9.65 -3.05 2.15
C PHE A 85 11.04 -3.64 1.94
N SER A 86 12.05 -2.82 1.58
CA SER A 86 13.43 -3.28 1.47
C SER A 86 13.94 -3.90 2.78
N TYR A 87 13.59 -3.33 3.93
CA TYR A 87 13.95 -3.90 5.23
C TYR A 87 13.21 -5.21 5.53
N VAL A 88 11.93 -5.29 5.17
CA VAL A 88 11.16 -6.55 5.30
C VAL A 88 11.81 -7.65 4.48
N LEU A 89 12.21 -7.36 3.24
CA LEU A 89 12.92 -8.30 2.38
C LEU A 89 14.26 -8.72 3.00
N GLU A 90 15.08 -7.79 3.48
CA GLU A 90 16.37 -8.10 4.13
C GLU A 90 16.21 -9.09 5.30
N LYS A 91 15.13 -8.98 6.08
CA LYS A 91 14.85 -9.85 7.22
C LYS A 91 14.29 -11.22 6.84
N LEU A 92 13.55 -11.29 5.74
CA LEU A 92 12.82 -12.50 5.32
C LEU A 92 13.36 -13.11 4.01
N PHE A 93 14.44 -12.59 3.46
CA PHE A 93 14.95 -12.93 2.13
C PHE A 93 15.28 -14.42 1.93
N LYS A 94 15.72 -15.10 2.98
CA LYS A 94 16.06 -16.54 2.94
C LYS A 94 14.85 -17.46 3.09
N SER A 95 13.66 -16.90 3.25
CA SER A 95 12.43 -17.65 3.42
C SER A 95 11.80 -18.01 2.06
N ASP A 96 11.09 -19.13 2.00
CA ASP A 96 10.29 -19.51 0.82
C ASP A 96 8.94 -18.74 0.82
N ILE A 97 9.05 -17.41 0.80
CA ILE A 97 7.90 -16.49 0.79
C ILE A 97 7.83 -15.81 -0.57
N LYS A 98 6.63 -15.79 -1.14
CA LYS A 98 6.29 -14.96 -2.29
C LYS A 98 5.84 -13.59 -1.81
N PHE A 99 6.56 -12.57 -2.23
CA PHE A 99 6.32 -11.18 -1.82
C PHE A 99 5.52 -10.43 -2.86
N TYR A 100 4.63 -9.58 -2.37
CA TYR A 100 3.87 -8.62 -3.16
C TYR A 100 4.03 -7.25 -2.53
N ALA A 101 4.14 -6.22 -3.36
CA ALA A 101 4.13 -4.83 -2.91
C ALA A 101 3.32 -3.98 -3.87
N CYS A 102 2.45 -3.14 -3.34
CA CYS A 102 1.63 -2.27 -4.17
C CYS A 102 1.58 -0.83 -3.66
N ASP A 103 1.40 0.07 -4.61
CA ASP A 103 1.10 1.48 -4.35
C ASP A 103 0.17 2.03 -5.43
N ILE A 104 -0.51 3.12 -5.15
CA ILE A 104 -1.34 3.84 -6.13
C ILE A 104 -0.46 4.61 -7.14
N SER A 105 0.75 4.99 -6.74
CA SER A 105 1.71 5.73 -7.55
C SER A 105 2.69 4.78 -8.25
N PHE A 106 2.59 4.71 -9.58
CA PHE A 106 3.56 3.98 -10.39
C PHE A 106 4.98 4.55 -10.23
N ASN A 107 5.12 5.89 -10.20
CA ASN A 107 6.42 6.53 -10.09
C ASN A 107 7.16 6.16 -8.80
N ARG A 108 6.43 6.06 -7.67
CA ARG A 108 7.03 5.64 -6.40
C ARG A 108 7.51 4.19 -6.45
N LEU A 109 6.68 3.28 -6.98
CA LEU A 109 7.06 1.87 -7.15
C LEU A 109 8.27 1.73 -8.10
N PHE A 110 8.30 2.49 -9.19
CA PHE A 110 9.41 2.46 -10.13
C PHE A 110 10.72 2.91 -9.47
N LEU A 111 10.72 4.04 -8.76
CA LEU A 111 11.91 4.48 -8.03
C LEU A 111 12.32 3.49 -6.93
N GLY A 112 11.33 2.90 -6.26
CA GLY A 112 11.56 1.85 -5.27
C GLY A 112 12.16 0.58 -5.87
N SER A 113 11.77 0.18 -7.10
CA SER A 113 12.37 -0.97 -7.77
C SER A 113 13.85 -0.76 -8.05
N LEU A 114 14.25 0.44 -8.45
CA LEU A 114 15.66 0.81 -8.63
C LEU A 114 16.44 0.75 -7.29
N LEU A 115 15.80 1.12 -6.17
CA LEU A 115 16.40 0.94 -4.85
C LEU A 115 16.61 -0.54 -4.52
N LEU A 116 15.63 -1.40 -4.80
CA LEU A 116 15.75 -2.85 -4.57
C LEU A 116 16.83 -3.48 -5.46
N GLU A 117 16.94 -3.07 -6.72
CA GLU A 117 18.03 -3.49 -7.62
C GLU A 117 19.41 -3.12 -7.06
N LYS A 118 19.58 -1.85 -6.66
CA LYS A 118 20.82 -1.36 -6.04
C LYS A 118 21.18 -2.16 -4.78
N LYS A 119 20.19 -2.59 -4.01
CA LYS A 119 20.37 -3.42 -2.81
C LYS A 119 20.51 -4.92 -3.12
N LYS A 120 20.42 -5.33 -4.38
CA LYS A 120 20.42 -6.74 -4.81
C LYS A 120 19.30 -7.58 -4.15
N LEU A 121 18.16 -6.95 -3.88
CA LEU A 121 17.00 -7.59 -3.27
C LEU A 121 15.94 -7.99 -4.30
N LEU A 122 15.97 -7.42 -5.52
CA LEU A 122 14.97 -7.72 -6.54
C LEU A 122 15.22 -9.10 -7.15
N ASN A 123 14.21 -9.97 -7.08
CA ASN A 123 14.25 -11.33 -7.65
C ASN A 123 12.84 -11.80 -8.07
N SER A 124 12.73 -13.02 -8.61
CA SER A 124 11.49 -13.59 -9.12
C SER A 124 10.41 -13.87 -8.07
N SER A 125 10.74 -13.84 -6.78
CA SER A 125 9.75 -14.01 -5.71
C SER A 125 9.00 -12.71 -5.40
N ILE A 126 9.43 -11.56 -5.95
CA ILE A 126 8.86 -10.24 -5.69
C ILE A 126 7.97 -9.83 -6.86
N ASN A 127 6.74 -9.43 -6.53
CA ASN A 127 5.74 -8.99 -7.50
C ASN A 127 5.29 -7.57 -7.15
N LEU A 128 5.66 -6.61 -7.98
CA LEU A 128 5.25 -5.22 -7.82
C LEU A 128 4.02 -4.94 -8.67
N PHE A 129 3.05 -4.21 -8.10
CA PHE A 129 1.87 -3.81 -8.87
C PHE A 129 1.30 -2.46 -8.44
N CYS A 130 0.85 -1.68 -9.41
CA CYS A 130 0.15 -0.42 -9.20
C CYS A 130 -1.36 -0.69 -9.16
N ASN A 131 -2.05 -0.20 -8.12
CA ASN A 131 -3.47 -0.45 -7.90
C ASN A 131 -4.13 0.76 -7.23
N ASP A 132 -5.37 1.06 -7.59
CA ASP A 132 -6.17 2.16 -7.03
C ASP A 132 -6.86 1.84 -5.69
N PHE A 133 -6.57 0.68 -5.13
CA PHE A 133 -7.01 0.20 -3.82
C PHE A 133 -8.53 -0.09 -3.66
N ASP A 134 -9.31 0.14 -4.68
CA ASP A 134 -10.74 -0.18 -4.64
C ASP A 134 -10.98 -1.68 -4.52
N LYS A 135 -10.20 -2.47 -5.24
CA LYS A 135 -10.25 -3.92 -5.24
C LYS A 135 -8.88 -4.50 -5.56
N LEU A 136 -8.35 -5.30 -4.67
CA LEU A 136 -7.07 -5.97 -4.87
C LEU A 136 -7.20 -7.14 -5.84
N PRO A 137 -6.23 -7.36 -6.73
CA PRO A 137 -6.27 -8.43 -7.72
C PRO A 137 -5.97 -9.81 -7.11
N PHE A 138 -6.65 -10.14 -6.03
CA PHE A 138 -6.47 -11.40 -5.30
C PHE A 138 -7.80 -11.99 -4.86
N PHE A 139 -7.85 -13.32 -4.80
CA PHE A 139 -8.97 -14.03 -4.18
C PHE A 139 -9.03 -13.78 -2.68
N ASP A 140 -10.21 -14.01 -2.09
CA ASP A 140 -10.39 -14.04 -0.65
C ASP A 140 -9.43 -15.04 -0.01
N ASN A 141 -8.86 -14.70 1.15
CA ASN A 141 -8.01 -15.61 1.93
C ASN A 141 -6.81 -16.17 1.15
N SER A 142 -6.19 -15.41 0.26
CA SER A 142 -5.08 -15.86 -0.59
C SER A 142 -3.69 -15.39 -0.14
N ILE A 143 -3.61 -14.29 0.62
CA ILE A 143 -2.35 -13.76 1.17
C ILE A 143 -2.25 -14.09 2.65
N ASP A 144 -1.15 -14.73 3.07
CA ASP A 144 -0.98 -15.15 4.46
C ASP A 144 -0.88 -13.98 5.42
N VAL A 145 -0.02 -13.01 5.11
CA VAL A 145 0.18 -11.81 5.92
C VAL A 145 0.11 -10.57 5.04
N ILE A 146 -0.66 -9.60 5.47
CA ILE A 146 -0.69 -8.27 4.85
C ILE A 146 -0.17 -7.27 5.88
N ILE A 147 0.72 -6.40 5.45
CA ILE A 147 1.24 -5.31 6.27
C ILE A 147 0.91 -3.97 5.63
N THR A 148 0.75 -2.93 6.45
CA THR A 148 0.70 -1.53 6.04
C THR A 148 1.66 -0.72 6.88
N ASN A 149 2.17 0.38 6.32
CA ASN A 149 3.01 1.32 7.06
C ASN A 149 2.67 2.75 6.62
N HIS A 150 1.83 3.45 7.39
CA HIS A 150 1.35 4.80 7.09
C HIS A 150 0.66 4.94 5.71
N SER A 151 -0.01 3.89 5.27
CA SER A 151 -0.65 3.85 3.95
C SER A 151 -2.16 4.06 3.99
N ILE A 152 -2.81 3.78 5.14
CA ILE A 152 -4.23 4.04 5.34
C ILE A 152 -4.48 5.49 5.76
N GLU A 153 -3.54 6.09 6.52
CA GLU A 153 -3.70 7.42 7.11
C GLU A 153 -4.20 8.52 6.14
N PRO A 154 -3.74 8.61 4.87
CA PRO A 154 -4.16 9.68 3.97
C PRO A 154 -5.54 9.44 3.32
N ASN A 155 -6.17 8.31 3.60
CA ASN A 155 -7.38 7.83 2.92
C ASN A 155 -8.62 7.87 3.82
N LYS A 156 -8.82 8.95 4.59
CA LYS A 156 -9.88 9.05 5.63
C LYS A 156 -11.26 8.60 5.15
N SER A 157 -11.72 9.06 3.99
CA SER A 157 -13.03 8.72 3.44
C SER A 157 -13.14 7.26 2.96
N ASN A 158 -12.02 6.61 2.66
CA ASN A 158 -11.95 5.26 2.11
C ASN A 158 -11.35 4.24 3.10
N ALA A 159 -10.95 4.68 4.30
CA ALA A 159 -10.23 3.82 5.25
C ALA A 159 -10.98 2.54 5.58
N GLU A 160 -12.28 2.62 5.85
CA GLU A 160 -13.11 1.45 6.14
C GLU A 160 -13.14 0.47 4.95
N LYS A 161 -13.36 0.98 3.74
CA LYS A 161 -13.38 0.18 2.50
C LYS A 161 -12.04 -0.52 2.27
N ILE A 162 -10.92 0.20 2.45
CA ILE A 162 -9.57 -0.34 2.33
C ILE A 162 -9.35 -1.46 3.35
N ILE A 163 -9.70 -1.26 4.61
CA ILE A 163 -9.51 -2.25 5.67
C ILE A 163 -10.32 -3.53 5.38
N LEU A 164 -11.57 -3.38 4.95
CA LEU A 164 -12.42 -4.52 4.57
C LEU A 164 -11.84 -5.29 3.41
N GLU A 165 -11.28 -4.61 2.41
CA GLU A 165 -10.63 -5.24 1.27
C GLU A 165 -9.34 -5.97 1.67
N LEU A 166 -8.50 -5.36 2.51
CA LEU A 166 -7.31 -6.02 3.06
C LEU A 166 -7.70 -7.26 3.86
N TYR A 167 -8.75 -7.15 4.68
CA TYR A 167 -9.24 -8.28 5.46
C TYR A 167 -9.82 -9.39 4.57
N ARG A 168 -10.52 -9.04 3.49
CA ARG A 168 -11.01 -10.02 2.50
C ARG A 168 -9.87 -10.88 1.96
N VAL A 169 -8.76 -10.23 1.58
CA VAL A 169 -7.60 -10.88 0.94
C VAL A 169 -6.72 -11.62 1.95
N ALA A 170 -6.59 -11.08 3.18
CA ALA A 170 -5.77 -11.68 4.23
C ALA A 170 -6.30 -13.06 4.63
N ARG A 171 -5.39 -14.02 4.89
CA ARG A 171 -5.70 -15.39 5.33
C ARG A 171 -5.38 -15.64 6.80
N LYS A 172 -4.26 -15.13 7.30
CA LYS A 172 -3.79 -15.41 8.67
C LYS A 172 -3.71 -14.16 9.51
N LYS A 173 -3.12 -13.09 8.99
CA LYS A 173 -2.86 -11.89 9.78
C LYS A 173 -2.86 -10.63 8.93
N LEU A 174 -3.41 -9.57 9.49
CA LEU A 174 -3.30 -8.22 8.98
C LEU A 174 -2.60 -7.38 10.06
N ILE A 175 -1.51 -6.71 9.70
CA ILE A 175 -0.68 -5.89 10.60
C ILE A 175 -0.68 -4.47 10.04
N LEU A 176 -1.39 -3.56 10.70
CA LEU A 176 -1.50 -2.18 10.30
C LEU A 176 -0.61 -1.32 11.20
N GLN A 177 0.52 -0.82 10.68
CA GLN A 177 1.32 0.19 11.35
C GLN A 177 0.85 1.57 10.90
N GLU A 178 -0.04 2.16 11.68
CA GLU A 178 -0.72 3.40 11.31
C GLU A 178 -0.70 4.40 12.47
N PRO A 179 -0.87 5.70 12.20
CA PRO A 179 -0.98 6.71 13.25
C PRO A 179 -2.11 6.40 14.23
N ASN A 180 -1.82 6.59 15.50
CA ASN A 180 -2.77 6.42 16.57
C ASN A 180 -3.15 7.77 17.18
N TYR A 181 -4.32 8.26 16.83
CA TYR A 181 -4.86 9.54 17.30
C TYR A 181 -5.02 9.59 18.82
N ASP A 182 -5.36 8.45 19.46
CA ASP A 182 -5.68 8.40 20.89
C ASP A 182 -4.46 8.67 21.75
N ILE A 183 -3.23 8.38 21.25
CA ILE A 183 -1.96 8.63 21.98
C ILE A 183 -1.24 9.88 21.50
N ALA A 184 -1.76 10.59 20.51
CA ALA A 184 -1.15 11.80 19.99
C ALA A 184 -1.32 12.98 20.97
N CYS A 185 -0.31 13.84 21.07
CA CYS A 185 -0.43 15.11 21.76
C CYS A 185 -1.38 16.06 21.03
N GLU A 186 -1.84 17.13 21.68
CA GLU A 186 -2.82 18.07 21.11
C GLU A 186 -2.36 18.70 19.78
N SER A 187 -1.07 19.04 19.64
CA SER A 187 -0.51 19.52 18.37
C SER A 187 -0.50 18.44 17.29
N GLY A 188 -0.24 17.19 17.67
CA GLY A 188 -0.33 16.02 16.79
C GLY A 188 -1.76 15.79 16.31
N LYS A 189 -2.75 15.81 17.22
CA LYS A 189 -4.17 15.68 16.88
C LYS A 189 -4.62 16.76 15.90
N LYS A 190 -4.29 18.03 16.17
CA LYS A 190 -4.59 19.15 15.27
C LYS A 190 -3.97 18.94 13.88
N ARG A 191 -2.72 18.47 13.83
CA ARG A 191 -2.02 18.16 12.58
C ARG A 191 -2.70 17.03 11.81
N MET A 192 -3.05 15.93 12.45
CA MET A 192 -3.75 14.80 11.81
C MET A 192 -5.09 15.23 11.23
N MET A 193 -5.87 16.02 11.96
CA MET A 193 -7.14 16.57 11.49
C MET A 193 -6.94 17.53 10.30
N SER A 194 -5.95 18.45 10.37
CA SER A 194 -5.69 19.44 9.31
C SER A 194 -5.20 18.79 8.01
N ASN A 195 -4.56 17.63 8.10
CA ASN A 195 -4.11 16.84 6.95
C ASN A 195 -5.17 15.86 6.43
N ASN A 196 -6.35 15.83 7.04
CA ASN A 196 -7.41 14.89 6.71
C ASN A 196 -6.98 13.41 6.86
N TYR A 197 -6.19 13.12 7.91
CA TYR A 197 -5.76 11.76 8.22
C TYR A 197 -6.87 10.97 8.91
N VAL A 198 -6.76 9.65 8.86
CA VAL A 198 -7.63 8.74 9.61
C VAL A 198 -7.37 8.92 11.10
N VAL A 199 -8.40 9.30 11.87
CA VAL A 199 -8.32 9.54 13.32
C VAL A 199 -9.13 8.53 14.15
N ASN A 200 -9.87 7.66 13.49
CA ASN A 200 -10.82 6.74 14.12
C ASN A 200 -10.58 5.27 13.74
N LEU A 201 -9.33 4.88 13.52
CA LEU A 201 -8.98 3.52 13.06
C LEU A 201 -9.51 2.43 14.02
N SER A 202 -9.29 2.60 15.33
CA SER A 202 -9.82 1.67 16.35
C SER A 202 -11.35 1.55 16.30
N GLN A 203 -12.05 2.64 16.03
CA GLN A 203 -13.51 2.64 15.93
C GLN A 203 -13.99 1.90 14.67
N ILE A 204 -13.30 2.11 13.53
CA ILE A 204 -13.58 1.37 12.29
C ILE A 204 -13.41 -0.13 12.52
N LEU A 205 -12.32 -0.55 13.17
CA LEU A 205 -12.09 -1.96 13.45
C LEU A 205 -13.17 -2.56 14.37
N LYS A 206 -13.53 -1.87 15.45
CA LYS A 206 -14.59 -2.30 16.39
C LYS A 206 -15.95 -2.38 15.71
N LYS A 207 -16.35 -1.36 14.94
CA LYS A 207 -17.62 -1.30 14.20
C LYS A 207 -17.80 -2.50 13.27
N ASN A 208 -16.73 -2.96 12.66
CA ASN A 208 -16.73 -4.10 11.75
C ASN A 208 -16.51 -5.46 12.45
N GLY A 209 -16.54 -5.51 13.78
CA GLY A 209 -16.44 -6.73 14.56
C GLY A 209 -15.07 -7.39 14.55
N PHE A 210 -14.02 -6.66 14.18
CA PHE A 210 -12.65 -7.22 14.19
C PHE A 210 -12.13 -7.37 15.62
N GLN A 211 -11.58 -8.55 15.91
CA GLN A 211 -10.75 -8.75 17.09
C GLN A 211 -9.32 -8.35 16.77
N PHE A 212 -8.78 -7.40 17.50
CA PHE A 212 -7.44 -6.87 17.26
C PHE A 212 -6.72 -6.50 18.56
N GLU A 213 -5.41 -6.53 18.48
CA GLU A 213 -4.49 -6.05 19.52
C GLU A 213 -3.87 -4.73 19.07
N ILE A 214 -3.63 -3.80 20.00
CA ILE A 214 -2.89 -2.57 19.74
C ILE A 214 -1.55 -2.66 20.47
N ILE A 215 -0.45 -2.63 19.70
CA ILE A 215 0.90 -2.63 20.22
C ILE A 215 1.48 -1.23 20.00
N LYS A 216 1.81 -0.53 21.09
CA LYS A 216 2.47 0.78 21.02
C LYS A 216 3.88 0.62 20.47
N THR A 217 4.25 1.43 19.48
CA THR A 217 5.61 1.46 18.97
C THR A 217 6.50 2.32 19.87
N LYS A 218 7.74 1.89 20.10
CA LYS A 218 8.71 2.65 20.90
C LYS A 218 9.30 3.84 20.14
N TYR A 219 9.29 3.77 18.81
CA TYR A 219 9.89 4.77 17.93
C TYR A 219 8.86 5.24 16.90
N ASN A 220 8.86 6.53 16.64
CA ASN A 220 8.01 7.15 15.62
C ASN A 220 8.89 7.92 14.64
N PHE A 221 8.54 7.92 13.36
CA PHE A 221 9.19 8.79 12.38
C PHE A 221 8.94 10.28 12.65
N ASN A 222 7.84 10.57 13.34
CA ASN A 222 7.42 11.93 13.67
C ASN A 222 6.60 11.90 14.96
N ASP A 223 7.03 12.61 15.97
CA ASP A 223 6.38 12.69 17.28
C ASP A 223 4.97 13.30 17.21
N LEU A 224 4.71 14.13 16.19
CA LEU A 224 3.38 14.66 15.92
C LEU A 224 2.46 13.67 15.20
N ASN A 225 2.95 12.46 14.92
CA ASN A 225 2.20 11.40 14.25
C ASN A 225 2.55 10.03 14.85
N PRO A 226 2.33 9.85 16.16
CA PRO A 226 2.70 8.61 16.84
C PRO A 226 1.92 7.44 16.28
N SER A 227 2.60 6.32 16.06
CA SER A 227 2.03 5.13 15.44
C SER A 227 1.81 4.02 16.46
N SER A 228 0.92 3.10 16.13
CA SER A 228 0.76 1.81 16.80
C SER A 228 0.61 0.72 15.74
N LEU A 229 0.88 -0.53 16.13
CA LEU A 229 0.49 -1.68 15.34
C LEU A 229 -0.92 -2.12 15.76
N TYR A 230 -1.80 -2.23 14.80
CA TYR A 230 -3.10 -2.88 14.94
C TYR A 230 -2.98 -4.27 14.32
N VAL A 231 -2.99 -5.29 15.17
CA VAL A 231 -2.78 -6.68 14.74
C VAL A 231 -4.11 -7.41 14.75
N ILE A 232 -4.59 -7.78 13.56
CA ILE A 232 -5.85 -8.50 13.37
C ILE A 232 -5.50 -9.93 12.97
N LYS A 233 -5.90 -10.91 13.79
CA LYS A 233 -5.73 -12.35 13.51
C LYS A 233 -6.92 -12.87 12.73
N LYS A 234 -6.64 -13.60 11.65
CA LYS A 234 -7.66 -14.23 10.82
C LYS A 234 -7.33 -15.70 10.58
N ASN A 235 -7.85 -16.56 11.44
CA ASN A 235 -7.59 -17.99 11.36
C ASN A 235 -8.54 -18.69 10.39
N THR A 236 -8.37 -18.48 9.09
CA THR A 236 -9.13 -19.23 8.10
C THR A 236 -8.36 -20.46 7.60
N ARG A 237 -9.02 -21.62 7.57
CA ARG A 237 -8.46 -22.86 7.03
C ARG A 237 -8.47 -22.89 5.50
N VAL A 238 -9.33 -22.09 4.87
CA VAL A 238 -9.47 -22.05 3.41
C VAL A 238 -8.28 -21.30 2.80
N LYS A 239 -7.46 -22.01 2.05
CA LYS A 239 -6.35 -21.43 1.28
C LYS A 239 -6.75 -21.37 -0.19
N LYS A 240 -6.87 -20.19 -0.75
CA LYS A 240 -6.97 -20.00 -2.21
C LYS A 240 -5.59 -19.76 -2.81
N ASN A 241 -5.48 -20.03 -4.10
CA ASN A 241 -4.23 -19.82 -4.84
C ASN A 241 -3.87 -18.33 -4.88
N CYS A 242 -2.63 -18.01 -4.53
CA CYS A 242 -2.12 -16.64 -4.58
C CYS A 242 -1.55 -16.36 -5.97
N LYS A 243 -2.43 -15.93 -6.88
CA LYS A 243 -2.11 -15.43 -8.23
C LYS A 243 -2.93 -14.17 -8.48
N PHE A 244 -2.46 -13.32 -9.38
CA PHE A 244 -3.26 -12.19 -9.85
C PHE A 244 -4.53 -12.67 -10.55
N ILE A 245 -5.64 -11.98 -10.24
CA ILE A 245 -6.95 -12.20 -10.85
C ILE A 245 -7.48 -10.90 -11.47
N CYS A 246 -8.43 -11.03 -12.37
CA CYS A 246 -9.19 -9.90 -12.88
C CYS A 246 -10.02 -9.27 -11.75
N THR A 247 -9.89 -7.96 -11.54
CA THR A 247 -10.62 -7.23 -10.50
C THR A 247 -12.12 -7.13 -10.78
N GLU A 248 -12.53 -7.26 -12.05
CA GLU A 248 -13.94 -7.18 -12.46
C GLU A 248 -14.65 -8.55 -12.42
N SER A 249 -14.08 -9.57 -13.07
CA SER A 249 -14.70 -10.90 -13.11
C SER A 249 -14.37 -11.79 -11.93
N MET A 250 -13.35 -11.44 -11.11
CA MET A 250 -12.81 -12.29 -10.04
C MET A 250 -12.35 -13.67 -10.54
N LYS A 251 -11.87 -13.75 -11.78
CA LYS A 251 -11.32 -14.97 -12.40
C LYS A 251 -9.82 -14.86 -12.63
N ASN A 252 -9.17 -16.01 -12.81
CA ASN A 252 -7.74 -16.06 -13.09
C ASN A 252 -7.39 -15.28 -14.36
N LEU A 253 -6.24 -14.64 -14.34
CA LEU A 253 -5.66 -13.97 -15.50
C LEU A 253 -4.72 -14.90 -16.26
N SER A 254 -4.67 -14.75 -17.57
CA SER A 254 -3.63 -15.32 -18.41
C SER A 254 -2.47 -14.35 -18.51
N HIS A 255 -1.23 -14.84 -18.37
CA HIS A 255 -0.01 -14.03 -18.51
C HIS A 255 0.56 -14.21 -19.91
N VAL A 256 0.80 -13.11 -20.62
CA VAL A 256 1.37 -13.09 -21.97
C VAL A 256 2.44 -12.00 -22.05
N LYS A 257 3.70 -12.38 -22.10
CA LYS A 257 4.83 -11.42 -22.17
C LYS A 257 4.68 -10.24 -21.20
N ASN A 258 4.31 -9.07 -21.71
CA ASN A 258 4.28 -7.81 -20.99
C ASN A 258 2.88 -7.41 -20.51
N PHE A 259 1.94 -8.36 -20.37
CA PHE A 259 0.62 -8.07 -19.82
C PHE A 259 -0.06 -9.33 -19.24
N TYR A 260 -0.98 -9.09 -18.33
CA TYR A 260 -2.00 -10.04 -17.96
C TYR A 260 -3.30 -9.71 -18.69
N PHE A 261 -4.14 -10.70 -18.99
CA PHE A 261 -5.45 -10.43 -19.53
C PHE A 261 -6.52 -11.38 -19.00
N SER A 262 -7.75 -10.88 -18.94
CA SER A 262 -8.94 -11.64 -18.59
C SER A 262 -9.63 -12.18 -19.85
N LYS A 263 -9.77 -13.50 -19.94
CA LYS A 263 -10.51 -14.13 -21.04
C LYS A 263 -12.01 -13.79 -21.00
N GLU A 264 -12.55 -13.59 -19.79
CA GLU A 264 -13.96 -13.32 -19.58
C GLU A 264 -14.37 -11.90 -19.93
N THR A 265 -13.51 -10.92 -19.62
CA THR A 265 -13.83 -9.50 -19.79
C THR A 265 -13.10 -8.85 -20.95
N GLY A 266 -12.05 -9.49 -21.48
CA GLY A 266 -11.15 -8.87 -22.46
C GLY A 266 -10.22 -7.78 -21.88
N ILE A 267 -10.27 -7.52 -20.58
CA ILE A 267 -9.42 -6.49 -19.95
C ILE A 267 -7.96 -6.93 -19.97
N VAL A 268 -7.09 -6.02 -20.38
CA VAL A 268 -5.63 -6.17 -20.41
C VAL A 268 -5.02 -5.29 -19.32
N TYR A 269 -4.15 -5.88 -18.52
CA TYR A 269 -3.37 -5.24 -17.46
C TYR A 269 -1.90 -5.19 -17.89
N PRO A 270 -1.38 -4.02 -18.29
CA PRO A 270 -0.01 -3.93 -18.80
C PRO A 270 1.03 -4.14 -17.70
N ILE A 271 2.21 -4.59 -18.10
CA ILE A 271 3.39 -4.70 -17.24
C ILE A 271 4.43 -3.72 -17.79
N LEU A 272 4.77 -2.71 -17.00
CA LEU A 272 5.81 -1.73 -17.30
C LEU A 272 6.93 -1.85 -16.27
N ASN A 273 8.18 -2.01 -16.71
CA ASN A 273 9.33 -2.15 -15.81
C ASN A 273 9.10 -3.19 -14.69
N ASN A 274 8.55 -4.35 -15.03
CA ASN A 274 8.18 -5.42 -14.09
C ASN A 274 7.11 -5.03 -13.05
N ILE A 275 6.41 -3.92 -13.23
CA ILE A 275 5.29 -3.48 -12.40
C ILE A 275 3.99 -3.71 -13.16
N THR A 276 3.11 -4.55 -12.61
CA THR A 276 1.78 -4.81 -13.21
C THR A 276 0.82 -3.67 -12.86
N ILE A 277 0.08 -3.16 -13.84
CA ILE A 277 -0.81 -2.01 -13.64
C ILE A 277 -2.26 -2.50 -13.59
N PHE A 278 -2.87 -2.45 -12.38
CA PHE A 278 -4.28 -2.78 -12.13
C PHE A 278 -5.18 -1.54 -11.98
N ASN A 279 -4.63 -0.35 -12.19
CA ASN A 279 -5.43 0.87 -12.15
C ASN A 279 -6.39 0.93 -13.33
N LYS A 280 -7.69 1.08 -13.05
CA LYS A 280 -8.78 1.06 -14.06
C LYS A 280 -8.63 2.12 -15.15
N LYS A 281 -7.95 3.22 -14.89
CA LYS A 281 -7.68 4.28 -15.87
C LYS A 281 -6.74 3.86 -17.00
N PHE A 282 -6.00 2.78 -16.81
CA PHE A 282 -5.01 2.27 -17.77
C PHE A 282 -5.43 0.91 -18.35
N PHE A 283 -6.70 0.55 -18.27
CA PHE A 283 -7.20 -0.66 -18.89
C PHE A 283 -7.23 -0.53 -20.41
N PHE A 284 -6.82 -1.59 -21.06
CA PHE A 284 -7.04 -1.81 -22.50
C PHE A 284 -7.96 -3.00 -22.68
N PHE A 285 -8.66 -3.02 -23.81
CA PHE A 285 -9.49 -4.17 -24.15
C PHE A 285 -8.87 -4.88 -25.36
N LYS A 286 -8.71 -6.19 -25.24
CA LYS A 286 -8.37 -7.05 -26.37
C LYS A 286 -9.66 -7.72 -26.84
N LYS A 287 -10.00 -7.52 -28.13
CA LYS A 287 -11.06 -8.30 -28.77
C LYS A 287 -10.67 -9.78 -28.64
N SER A 288 -11.57 -10.60 -28.11
CA SER A 288 -11.36 -12.05 -28.04
C SER A 288 -10.97 -12.57 -29.41
N ILE A 289 -9.90 -13.35 -29.47
CA ILE A 289 -9.52 -14.15 -30.63
C ILE A 289 -10.29 -15.45 -30.54
#